data_e727f40527ee8748ecd59ca8e060701c
#
_entry.id   e727f40527ee8748ecd59ca8e060701c
#
_cell.length_a   1.000
_cell.length_b   1.000
_cell.length_c   1.000
_cell.angle_alpha   90.00
_cell.angle_beta   90.00
_cell.angle_gamma   90.00
#
_symmetry.space_group_name_H-M   'P 1'
#
loop_
_entity.id
_entity.type
_entity.pdbx_description
1 polymer ?
#
loop_
_entity_poly.entity_id
_entity_poly.type
_entity_poly.pdbx_seq_one_letter_code
_entity_poly.pdbx_strand_id
1 'polypeptide(L)'
;MTELINRPEYLKQLIENKDVNLIKIITGIRRCGKSSLLDLFHQYLTRNGVLDENIIHMNLESLRYRNLSNYLSFYDYVSERIPKNGKTYLIFDELQVIEHWEKVIESFRLDFDVDIYITGSNAYLLSTEFSTFLSGRYIEIHM
;
A
#
# COMPACT_ATOMS: atom_id res chain seq x y z
N MET A 1 13.61 14.98 -11.33
CA MET A 1 13.06 13.80 -10.72
C MET A 1 13.20 12.55 -11.51
N THR A 2 13.88 12.66 -12.58
CA THR A 2 14.04 11.49 -13.44
C THR A 2 14.82 10.37 -12.77
N GLU A 3 15.78 10.70 -11.93
CA GLU A 3 16.54 9.65 -11.26
C GLU A 3 15.69 8.84 -10.29
N LEU A 4 14.62 9.44 -9.75
CA LEU A 4 13.72 8.69 -8.89
C LEU A 4 12.89 7.70 -9.69
N ILE A 5 12.58 8.04 -10.93
CA ILE A 5 11.82 7.18 -11.82
C ILE A 5 12.68 6.01 -12.28
N ASN A 6 14.00 6.21 -12.27
CA ASN A 6 14.95 5.23 -12.79
C ASN A 6 15.60 4.38 -11.69
N ARG A 7 14.82 4.02 -10.66
CA ARG A 7 15.32 3.11 -9.62
C ARG A 7 14.74 1.72 -9.83
N PRO A 8 15.23 1.00 -10.84
CA PRO A 8 14.64 -0.28 -11.21
C PRO A 8 14.76 -1.34 -10.13
N GLU A 9 15.74 -1.21 -9.25
CA GLU A 9 15.94 -2.20 -8.18
C GLU A 9 14.76 -2.20 -7.20
N TYR A 10 14.17 -1.05 -6.92
CA TYR A 10 13.02 -0.99 -6.02
C TYR A 10 11.76 -1.52 -6.69
N LEU A 11 11.55 -1.14 -7.92
CA LEU A 11 10.41 -1.67 -8.68
C LEU A 11 10.54 -3.18 -8.82
N LYS A 12 11.74 -3.67 -9.07
CA LYS A 12 11.98 -5.10 -9.18
C LYS A 12 11.60 -5.83 -7.89
N GLN A 13 11.93 -5.24 -6.73
CA GLN A 13 11.57 -5.85 -5.46
C GLN A 13 10.06 -5.95 -5.30
N LEU A 14 9.32 -4.93 -5.71
CA LEU A 14 7.86 -4.98 -5.67
C LEU A 14 7.31 -6.07 -6.59
N ILE A 15 7.86 -6.15 -7.78
CA ILE A 15 7.41 -7.15 -8.75
C ILE A 15 7.72 -8.56 -8.27
N GLU A 16 8.90 -8.78 -7.69
CA GLU A 16 9.29 -10.09 -7.19
C GLU A 16 8.43 -10.53 -6.01
N ASN A 17 7.90 -9.60 -5.26
CA ASN A 17 7.07 -9.91 -4.10
C ASN A 17 5.57 -9.81 -4.41
N LYS A 18 5.23 -9.58 -5.66
CA LYS A 18 3.83 -9.53 -6.07
C LYS A 18 3.19 -10.88 -5.81
N ASP A 19 2.01 -10.84 -5.23
CA ASP A 19 1.21 -12.02 -4.88
C ASP A 19 1.80 -12.87 -3.76
N VAL A 20 2.90 -12.44 -3.16
CA VAL A 20 3.40 -13.07 -1.93
C VAL A 20 2.50 -12.60 -0.79
N ASN A 21 2.08 -13.54 0.05
CA ASN A 21 1.09 -13.26 1.10
C ASN A 21 1.73 -12.55 2.30
N LEU A 22 2.33 -11.41 2.04
CA LEU A 22 2.90 -10.52 3.04
C LEU A 22 2.57 -9.09 2.66
N ILE A 23 2.44 -8.22 3.64
CA ILE A 23 2.21 -6.81 3.38
C ILE A 23 3.54 -6.18 2.94
N LYS A 24 3.52 -5.43 1.85
CA LYS A 24 4.72 -4.76 1.34
C LYS A 24 4.74 -3.33 1.85
N ILE A 25 5.73 -3.00 2.66
CA ILE A 25 5.86 -1.69 3.27
C ILE A 25 7.06 -0.97 2.67
N ILE A 26 6.80 0.19 2.07
CA ILE A 26 7.86 1.00 1.48
C ILE A 26 8.12 2.17 2.42
N THR A 27 9.33 2.24 2.96
CA THR A 27 9.72 3.29 3.90
C THR A 27 10.82 4.16 3.32
N GLY A 28 10.99 5.32 3.91
CA GLY A 28 12.01 6.25 3.49
C GLY A 28 11.60 7.66 3.87
N ILE A 29 12.52 8.61 3.72
CA ILE A 29 12.23 10.00 4.04
C ILE A 29 11.28 10.58 3.00
N ARG A 30 10.65 11.70 3.35
CA ARG A 30 9.77 12.41 2.42
C ARG A 30 10.56 12.76 1.17
N ARG A 31 9.88 12.69 0.03
CA ARG A 31 10.44 13.05 -1.28
C ARG A 31 11.56 12.15 -1.77
N CYS A 32 11.69 10.94 -1.20
CA CYS A 32 12.69 10.01 -1.70
C CYS A 32 12.19 9.19 -2.89
N GLY A 33 10.93 9.37 -3.30
CA GLY A 33 10.40 8.70 -4.47
C GLY A 33 9.42 7.58 -4.20
N LYS A 34 8.91 7.48 -2.96
CA LYS A 34 7.97 6.40 -2.63
C LYS A 34 6.71 6.45 -3.49
N SER A 35 6.14 7.65 -3.66
CA SER A 35 4.93 7.82 -4.47
C SER A 35 5.19 7.49 -5.93
N SER A 36 6.34 7.91 -6.46
CA SER A 36 6.71 7.60 -7.83
C SER A 36 6.88 6.11 -8.04
N LEU A 37 7.44 5.42 -7.05
CA LEU A 37 7.60 3.97 -7.13
C LEU A 37 6.23 3.28 -7.18
N LEU A 38 5.28 3.74 -6.37
CA LEU A 38 3.94 3.18 -6.42
C LEU A 38 3.26 3.43 -7.77
N ASP A 39 3.48 4.60 -8.35
CA ASP A 39 2.93 4.90 -9.68
C ASP A 39 3.51 3.95 -10.73
N LEU A 40 4.80 3.69 -10.66
CA LEU A 40 5.45 2.75 -11.58
C LEU A 40 4.89 1.34 -11.40
N PHE A 41 4.67 0.93 -10.17
CA PHE A 41 4.11 -0.38 -9.90
C PHE A 41 2.68 -0.49 -10.42
N HIS A 42 1.90 0.56 -10.23
CA HIS A 42 0.53 0.60 -10.78
C HIS A 42 0.56 0.42 -12.29
N GLN A 43 1.47 1.14 -12.97
CA GLN A 43 1.60 0.99 -14.43
C GLN A 43 2.00 -0.43 -14.81
N TYR A 44 2.89 -1.03 -14.03
CA TYR A 44 3.30 -2.41 -14.27
C TYR A 44 2.10 -3.35 -14.19
N LEU A 45 1.27 -3.19 -13.17
CA LEU A 45 0.08 -4.04 -13.01
C LEU A 45 -0.85 -3.91 -14.22
N THR A 46 -1.11 -2.68 -14.64
CA THR A 46 -1.99 -2.42 -15.79
C THR A 46 -1.44 -3.07 -17.05
N ARG A 47 -0.14 -2.94 -17.28
CA ARG A 47 0.49 -3.50 -18.48
C ARG A 47 0.50 -5.02 -18.47
N ASN A 48 0.38 -5.62 -17.31
CA ASN A 48 0.41 -7.07 -17.17
C ASN A 48 -0.98 -7.66 -16.96
N GLY A 49 -2.02 -6.93 -17.35
CA GLY A 49 -3.35 -7.48 -17.46
C GLY A 49 -4.23 -7.36 -16.25
N VAL A 50 -3.80 -6.65 -15.20
CA VAL A 50 -4.65 -6.42 -14.05
C VAL A 50 -5.69 -5.36 -14.42
N LEU A 51 -6.96 -5.69 -14.21
CA LEU A 51 -8.05 -4.78 -14.54
C LEU A 51 -8.03 -3.57 -13.62
N ASP A 52 -8.43 -2.43 -14.15
CA ASP A 52 -8.44 -1.18 -13.39
C ASP A 52 -9.30 -1.31 -12.13
N GLU A 53 -10.40 -2.02 -12.21
CA GLU A 53 -11.28 -2.22 -11.07
C GLU A 53 -10.62 -3.04 -9.96
N ASN A 54 -9.55 -3.78 -10.27
CA ASN A 54 -8.83 -4.58 -9.31
C ASN A 54 -7.58 -3.87 -8.77
N ILE A 55 -7.48 -2.57 -8.99
CA ILE A 55 -6.40 -1.75 -8.45
C ILE A 55 -7.03 -0.59 -7.68
N ILE A 56 -6.82 -0.55 -6.37
CA ILE A 56 -7.29 0.57 -5.54
C ILE A 56 -6.05 1.31 -5.07
N HIS A 57 -5.81 2.47 -5.66
CA HIS A 57 -4.58 3.25 -5.43
C HIS A 57 -4.98 4.60 -4.84
N MET A 58 -4.62 4.83 -3.58
CA MET A 58 -5.02 6.04 -2.86
C MET A 58 -3.81 6.71 -2.24
N ASN A 59 -3.67 8.02 -2.49
CA ASN A 59 -2.73 8.85 -1.74
C ASN A 59 -3.52 9.49 -0.61
N LEU A 60 -3.29 9.04 0.61
CA LEU A 60 -4.12 9.45 1.74
C LEU A 60 -3.82 10.84 2.26
N GLU A 61 -2.78 11.49 1.74
CA GLU A 61 -2.56 12.92 2.01
C GLU A 61 -3.42 13.82 1.14
N SER A 62 -4.07 13.27 0.11
CA SER A 62 -4.94 14.06 -0.76
C SER A 62 -6.21 14.47 -0.03
N LEU A 63 -6.61 15.72 -0.24
CA LEU A 63 -7.86 16.22 0.33
C LEU A 63 -9.08 15.46 -0.17
N ARG A 64 -8.93 14.74 -1.27
CA ARG A 64 -9.99 13.87 -1.79
C ARG A 64 -10.49 12.90 -0.72
N TYR A 65 -9.59 12.47 0.17
CA TYR A 65 -9.91 11.46 1.18
C TYR A 65 -9.99 12.07 2.58
N ARG A 66 -10.22 13.37 2.69
CA ARG A 66 -10.19 14.04 4.00
C ARG A 66 -11.22 13.50 4.99
N ASN A 67 -12.27 12.87 4.50
CA ASN A 67 -13.31 12.31 5.36
C ASN A 67 -13.03 10.88 5.79
N LEU A 68 -11.87 10.34 5.44
CA LEU A 68 -11.54 8.95 5.73
C LEU A 68 -10.50 8.79 6.84
N SER A 69 -10.29 9.84 7.67
CA SER A 69 -9.32 9.74 8.75
C SER A 69 -9.74 8.74 9.83
N ASN A 70 -11.03 8.49 9.95
CA ASN A 70 -11.55 7.45 10.84
C ASN A 70 -11.33 6.09 10.17
N TYR A 71 -10.71 5.16 10.91
CA TYR A 71 -10.32 3.89 10.30
C TYR A 71 -11.53 3.05 9.86
N LEU A 72 -12.66 3.17 10.52
CA LEU A 72 -13.85 2.44 10.10
C LEU A 72 -14.41 2.99 8.78
N SER A 73 -14.39 4.32 8.63
CA SER A 73 -14.81 4.94 7.38
C SER A 73 -13.88 4.52 6.23
N PHE A 74 -12.59 4.44 6.51
CA PHE A 74 -11.62 4.00 5.53
C PHE A 74 -11.87 2.55 5.12
N TYR A 75 -12.09 1.69 6.11
CA TYR A 75 -12.38 0.29 5.84
C TYR A 75 -13.61 0.14 4.95
N ASP A 76 -14.68 0.86 5.29
CA ASP A 76 -15.93 0.78 4.52
C ASP A 76 -15.73 1.26 3.09
N TYR A 77 -15.04 2.40 2.94
CA TYR A 77 -14.81 2.98 1.61
C TYR A 77 -14.08 1.99 0.70
N VAL A 78 -13.03 1.39 1.19
CA VAL A 78 -12.23 0.45 0.39
C VAL A 78 -13.00 -0.84 0.15
N SER A 79 -13.65 -1.37 1.19
CA SER A 79 -14.38 -2.64 1.09
C SER A 79 -15.46 -2.58 0.02
N GLU A 80 -16.16 -1.46 -0.08
CA GLU A 80 -17.22 -1.30 -1.08
C GLU A 80 -16.70 -1.32 -2.50
N ARG A 81 -15.42 -1.06 -2.68
CA ARG A 81 -14.79 -0.97 -4.00
C ARG A 81 -14.03 -2.21 -4.41
N ILE A 82 -13.87 -3.17 -3.51
CA ILE A 82 -13.18 -4.41 -3.85
C ILE A 82 -14.13 -5.32 -4.61
N PRO A 83 -13.81 -5.66 -5.87
CA PRO A 83 -14.65 -6.59 -6.64
C PRO A 83 -14.67 -7.95 -6.00
N LYS A 84 -15.75 -8.69 -6.25
CA LYS A 84 -15.91 -10.03 -5.70
C LYS A 84 -15.01 -11.06 -6.38
N ASN A 85 -14.63 -10.79 -7.62
CA ASN A 85 -13.87 -11.73 -8.42
C ASN A 85 -12.45 -11.24 -8.62
N GLY A 86 -11.49 -12.15 -8.48
CA GLY A 86 -10.10 -11.87 -8.73
C GLY A 86 -9.41 -11.18 -7.56
N LYS A 87 -8.10 -11.18 -7.61
CA LYS A 87 -7.29 -10.52 -6.59
C LYS A 87 -7.29 -9.02 -6.83
N THR A 88 -7.43 -8.23 -5.76
CA THR A 88 -7.36 -6.79 -5.82
C THR A 88 -6.06 -6.31 -5.22
N TYR A 89 -5.42 -5.36 -5.88
CA TYR A 89 -4.15 -4.78 -5.43
C TYR A 89 -4.46 -3.47 -4.72
N LEU A 90 -4.16 -3.42 -3.42
CA LEU A 90 -4.40 -2.24 -2.59
C LEU A 90 -3.08 -1.48 -2.46
N ILE A 91 -3.08 -0.24 -2.93
CA ILE A 91 -1.88 0.60 -2.95
C ILE A 91 -2.22 1.88 -2.16
N PHE A 92 -1.68 1.99 -0.94
CA PHE A 92 -1.98 3.10 -0.05
C PHE A 92 -0.73 3.91 0.23
N ASP A 93 -0.71 5.13 -0.27
CA ASP A 93 0.42 6.04 -0.09
C ASP A 93 0.17 6.90 1.16
N GLU A 94 1.17 7.00 2.03
CA GLU A 94 1.13 7.77 3.28
C GLU A 94 0.01 7.29 4.20
N LEU A 95 -0.02 6.00 4.44
CA LEU A 95 -1.10 5.36 5.19
C LEU A 95 -1.18 5.80 6.65
N GLN A 96 -0.08 6.29 7.22
CA GLN A 96 -0.07 6.70 8.63
C GLN A 96 -1.05 7.84 8.92
N VAL A 97 -1.59 8.48 7.90
CA VAL A 97 -2.63 9.49 8.07
C VAL A 97 -3.88 8.90 8.72
N ILE A 98 -4.12 7.61 8.50
CA ILE A 98 -5.28 6.93 9.05
C ILE A 98 -4.94 6.40 10.44
N GLU A 99 -5.63 6.89 11.46
CA GLU A 99 -5.42 6.38 12.81
C GLU A 99 -5.87 4.93 12.90
N HIS A 100 -5.07 4.10 13.57
CA HIS A 100 -5.33 2.66 13.72
C HIS A 100 -5.33 1.91 12.39
N TRP A 101 -4.55 2.40 11.42
CA TRP A 101 -4.49 1.82 10.08
C TRP A 101 -4.07 0.35 10.10
N GLU A 102 -3.25 -0.07 11.07
CA GLU A 102 -2.77 -1.45 11.12
C GLU A 102 -3.92 -2.43 11.33
N LYS A 103 -4.96 -2.02 12.06
CA LYS A 103 -6.14 -2.87 12.24
C LYS A 103 -6.90 -3.06 10.94
N VAL A 104 -6.99 -1.99 10.15
CA VAL A 104 -7.69 -2.05 8.86
C VAL A 104 -6.95 -2.94 7.89
N ILE A 105 -5.62 -2.80 7.82
CA ILE A 105 -4.81 -3.60 6.91
C ILE A 105 -4.94 -5.08 7.24
N GLU A 106 -4.90 -5.44 8.51
CA GLU A 106 -5.05 -6.83 8.89
C GLU A 106 -6.45 -7.35 8.53
N SER A 107 -7.48 -6.52 8.71
CA SER A 107 -8.84 -6.90 8.34
C SER A 107 -8.96 -7.14 6.84
N PHE A 108 -8.34 -6.30 6.03
CA PHE A 108 -8.35 -6.54 4.58
C PHE A 108 -7.71 -7.87 4.23
N ARG A 109 -6.60 -8.22 4.88
CA ARG A 109 -5.94 -9.49 4.62
C ARG A 109 -6.84 -10.68 4.97
N LEU A 110 -7.59 -10.56 6.07
CA LEU A 110 -8.44 -11.63 6.54
C LEU A 110 -9.72 -11.77 5.71
N ASP A 111 -10.27 -10.65 5.27
CA ASP A 111 -11.61 -10.62 4.70
C ASP A 111 -11.65 -10.72 3.18
N PHE A 112 -10.55 -10.39 2.50
CA PHE A 112 -10.56 -10.27 1.05
C PHE A 112 -9.32 -10.90 0.42
N ASP A 113 -9.44 -11.24 -0.86
CA ASP A 113 -8.30 -11.71 -1.65
C ASP A 113 -7.58 -10.47 -2.19
N VAL A 114 -6.61 -9.98 -1.43
CA VAL A 114 -5.91 -8.73 -1.74
C VAL A 114 -4.41 -8.89 -1.60
N ASP A 115 -3.70 -8.04 -2.33
CA ASP A 115 -2.26 -7.89 -2.23
C ASP A 115 -2.01 -6.43 -1.85
N ILE A 116 -1.30 -6.18 -0.75
CA ILE A 116 -1.27 -4.87 -0.10
C ILE A 116 0.11 -4.23 -0.16
N TYR A 117 0.15 -2.97 -0.61
CA TYR A 117 1.37 -2.17 -0.72
C TYR A 117 1.12 -0.84 -0.03
N ILE A 118 1.94 -0.49 0.97
CA ILE A 118 1.75 0.75 1.71
C ILE A 118 3.05 1.52 1.82
N THR A 119 2.95 2.83 1.96
CA THR A 119 4.11 3.67 2.23
C THR A 119 3.84 4.53 3.46
N GLY A 120 4.94 5.04 4.02
CA GLY A 120 4.89 5.99 5.12
C GLY A 120 6.30 6.27 5.61
N SER A 121 6.41 7.13 6.61
CA SER A 121 7.72 7.41 7.19
C SER A 121 8.09 6.34 8.20
N ASN A 122 9.39 6.13 8.38
CA ASN A 122 9.89 5.12 9.30
C ASN A 122 9.34 5.30 10.71
N ALA A 123 9.19 6.55 11.14
CA ALA A 123 8.78 6.83 12.51
C ALA A 123 7.41 6.25 12.82
N TYR A 124 6.56 6.11 11.82
CA TYR A 124 5.20 5.63 12.04
C TYR A 124 5.02 4.18 11.63
N LEU A 125 5.63 3.76 10.53
CA LEU A 125 5.37 2.43 9.99
C LEU A 125 6.16 1.32 10.66
N LEU A 126 7.30 1.65 11.29
CA LEU A 126 8.15 0.65 11.91
C LEU A 126 8.15 0.75 13.42
N SER A 127 7.08 1.28 14.00
CA SER A 127 6.95 1.34 15.45
C SER A 127 6.88 -0.09 16.02
N THR A 128 7.30 -0.24 17.25
CA THR A 128 7.23 -1.53 17.96
C THR A 128 5.79 -2.05 17.96
N GLU A 129 4.85 -1.12 18.14
CA GLU A 129 3.43 -1.47 18.19
C GLU A 129 2.98 -2.12 16.88
N PHE A 130 3.36 -1.53 15.75
CA PHE A 130 3.00 -2.08 14.45
C PHE A 130 3.67 -3.43 14.22
N SER A 131 4.96 -3.54 14.50
CA SER A 131 5.68 -4.79 14.31
C SER A 131 5.08 -5.92 15.13
N THR A 132 4.71 -5.61 16.36
CA THR A 132 4.08 -6.60 17.25
C THR A 132 2.73 -7.03 16.70
N PHE A 133 1.93 -6.05 16.26
CA PHE A 133 0.59 -6.34 15.76
C PHE A 133 0.61 -7.25 14.54
N LEU A 134 1.50 -6.98 13.59
CA LEU A 134 1.56 -7.76 12.36
C LEU A 134 2.34 -9.05 12.49
N SER A 135 3.06 -9.24 13.60
CA SER A 135 3.79 -10.49 13.88
C SER A 135 4.70 -10.91 12.72
N GLY A 136 5.37 -9.93 12.10
CA GLY A 136 6.30 -10.22 11.03
C GLY A 136 5.69 -10.54 9.67
N ARG A 137 4.39 -10.31 9.50
CA ARG A 137 3.71 -10.62 8.23
C ARG A 137 3.87 -9.50 7.22
N TYR A 138 5.07 -8.96 7.12
CA TYR A 138 5.34 -7.88 6.19
C TYR A 138 6.76 -7.93 5.69
N ILE A 139 6.98 -7.30 4.54
CA ILE A 139 8.30 -7.11 3.94
C ILE A 139 8.54 -5.60 3.88
N GLU A 140 9.71 -5.17 4.33
CA GLU A 140 10.07 -3.75 4.24
C GLU A 140 10.98 -3.52 3.04
N ILE A 141 10.65 -2.51 2.24
CA ILE A 141 11.49 -2.02 1.16
C ILE A 141 11.88 -0.60 1.55
N HIS A 142 13.13 -0.44 1.95
CA HIS A 142 13.62 0.86 2.43
C HIS A 142 14.30 1.61 1.30
N MET A 143 13.80 2.82 1.02
CA MET A 143 14.38 3.68 -0.02
C MET A 143 15.34 4.70 0.53
#